data_299ffe1fbd21e3b0ae235f3de3d50942
#
_entry.id   299ffe1fbd21e3b0ae235f3de3d50942
#
_cell.length_a   1.000
_cell.length_b   1.000
_cell.length_c   1.000
_cell.angle_alpha   90.00
_cell.angle_beta   90.00
_cell.angle_gamma   90.00
#
_symmetry.space_group_name_H-M   'P 1'
#
loop_
_entity.id
_entity.type
_entity.pdbx_description
1 polymer ?
#
loop_
_entity_poly.entity_id
_entity_poly.type
_entity_poly.pdbx_seq_one_letter_code
_entity_poly.pdbx_strand_id
1 'polypeptide(L)'
;ADMAKFYNKKLIVLETGTLSRLRASTCKIAGVNYLGHNPKYERIGLDSWVYGKATWCKPRGLEKVDALIAQCAKTKDYSPITNIYDHKWKNDKDGFILIMGGLEGDPSHSYLSVEDFIIESYTKIREVSKRKIVFRPHPFSTLKLTDLLLKLGIEVFRGSPTLVQAAPKTYCAVIDNSTSVFELINLGIPCFCTSSSFAYPLRNTNLSLIEEPYYASPDEVLEWYKEMSYTEFTTTEMSNKGMGEYIRELID
;
A
#
# COMPACT_ATOMS: atom_id res chain seq x y z
N ALA A 1 12.68 -4.30 -17.51
CA ALA A 1 13.96 -3.74 -16.99
C ALA A 1 15.16 -4.28 -17.77
N ASP A 2 15.27 -5.57 -17.99
CA ASP A 2 16.45 -6.18 -18.64
C ASP A 2 16.63 -5.75 -20.10
N MET A 3 15.53 -5.66 -20.86
CA MET A 3 15.59 -5.14 -22.24
C MET A 3 16.05 -3.67 -22.29
N ALA A 4 15.57 -2.83 -21.39
CA ALA A 4 16.00 -1.44 -21.34
C ALA A 4 17.51 -1.32 -21.03
N LYS A 5 18.01 -2.11 -20.10
CA LYS A 5 19.45 -2.21 -19.80
C LYS A 5 20.25 -2.72 -21.01
N PHE A 6 19.76 -3.78 -21.67
CA PHE A 6 20.43 -4.34 -22.84
C PHE A 6 20.59 -3.32 -23.97
N TYR A 7 19.56 -2.50 -24.21
CA TYR A 7 19.61 -1.44 -25.24
C TYR A 7 20.13 -0.10 -24.73
N ASN A 8 20.61 -0.03 -23.50
CA ASN A 8 21.05 1.21 -22.84
C ASN A 8 19.98 2.32 -22.96
N LYS A 9 18.73 1.98 -22.64
CA LYS A 9 17.59 2.89 -22.70
C LYS A 9 17.02 3.11 -21.31
N LYS A 10 16.49 4.29 -21.05
CA LYS A 10 15.72 4.58 -19.86
C LYS A 10 14.36 3.86 -19.93
N LEU A 11 13.93 3.33 -18.79
CA LEU A 11 12.63 2.69 -18.64
C LEU A 11 11.70 3.61 -17.86
N ILE A 12 10.60 4.00 -18.49
CA ILE A 12 9.51 4.70 -17.79
C ILE A 12 8.44 3.67 -17.44
N VAL A 13 8.10 3.58 -16.17
CA VAL A 13 7.04 2.71 -15.65
C VAL A 13 5.87 3.59 -15.24
N LEU A 14 4.69 3.26 -15.74
CA LEU A 14 3.44 3.89 -15.35
C LEU A 14 2.61 2.90 -14.54
N GLU A 15 2.10 3.35 -13.41
CA GLU A 15 1.29 2.54 -12.50
C GLU A 15 0.18 3.41 -11.89
N THR A 16 -0.91 2.79 -11.47
CA THR A 16 -1.98 3.51 -10.78
C THR A 16 -1.45 4.17 -9.50
N GLY A 17 -1.69 5.48 -9.38
CA GLY A 17 -1.21 6.26 -8.25
C GLY A 17 -1.87 5.88 -6.93
N THR A 18 -1.15 6.06 -5.85
CA THR A 18 -1.61 5.74 -4.48
C THR A 18 -2.35 6.90 -3.84
N LEU A 19 -2.07 8.14 -4.24
CA LEU A 19 -2.74 9.34 -3.72
C LEU A 19 -4.26 9.34 -4.04
N SER A 20 -4.68 8.66 -5.10
CA SER A 20 -6.11 8.48 -5.38
C SER A 20 -6.84 7.70 -4.29
N ARG A 21 -6.15 6.87 -3.51
CA ARG A 21 -6.71 6.10 -2.40
C ARG A 21 -6.95 6.94 -1.14
N LEU A 22 -6.41 8.12 -1.09
CA LEU A 22 -6.66 9.08 -0.03
C LEU A 22 -8.07 9.67 -0.14
N ARG A 23 -8.71 9.52 -1.29
CA ARG A 23 -10.07 9.97 -1.56
C ARG A 23 -10.99 8.77 -1.52
N ALA A 24 -11.78 8.68 -0.47
CA ALA A 24 -12.86 7.71 -0.40
C ALA A 24 -13.90 8.03 -1.49
N SER A 25 -13.80 7.39 -2.63
CA SER A 25 -14.88 7.32 -3.59
C SER A 25 -15.47 5.92 -3.53
N THR A 26 -16.72 5.78 -3.14
CA THR A 26 -17.40 4.51 -3.25
C THR A 26 -17.80 4.28 -4.71
N CYS A 27 -17.24 3.26 -5.34
CA CYS A 27 -17.82 2.74 -6.57
C CYS A 27 -18.56 1.43 -6.27
N LYS A 28 -19.66 1.18 -6.97
CA LYS A 28 -20.35 -0.12 -6.92
C LYS A 28 -19.80 -0.99 -8.04
N ILE A 29 -19.13 -2.07 -7.67
CA ILE A 29 -18.78 -3.13 -8.62
C ILE A 29 -19.56 -4.38 -8.21
N ALA A 30 -20.34 -4.95 -9.11
CA ALA A 30 -21.18 -6.12 -8.87
C ALA A 30 -22.08 -6.00 -7.63
N GLY A 31 -22.63 -4.80 -7.38
CA GLY A 31 -23.53 -4.55 -6.24
C GLY A 31 -22.83 -4.31 -4.90
N VAL A 32 -21.52 -4.43 -4.83
CA VAL A 32 -20.71 -4.17 -3.63
C VAL A 32 -20.12 -2.77 -3.70
N ASN A 33 -20.23 -2.02 -2.58
CA ASN A 33 -19.57 -0.73 -2.48
C ASN A 33 -18.07 -0.95 -2.24
N TYR A 34 -17.24 -0.61 -3.21
CA TYR A 34 -15.80 -0.55 -3.05
C TYR A 34 -15.38 0.90 -2.83
N LEU A 35 -14.36 1.10 -2.00
CA LEU A 35 -13.58 2.33 -2.06
C LEU A 35 -12.94 2.35 -3.45
N GLY A 36 -13.56 3.10 -4.37
CA GLY A 36 -13.20 3.06 -5.76
C GLY A 36 -11.82 3.65 -5.98
N HIS A 37 -11.06 2.98 -6.81
CA HIS A 37 -9.99 3.63 -7.53
C HIS A 37 -10.61 4.76 -8.35
N ASN A 38 -10.41 5.99 -7.92
CA ASN A 38 -10.58 7.09 -8.83
C ASN A 38 -9.20 7.31 -9.47
N PRO A 39 -8.96 6.87 -10.71
CA PRO A 39 -7.65 6.95 -11.36
C PRO A 39 -7.31 8.38 -11.75
N LYS A 40 -7.40 9.31 -10.80
CA LYS A 40 -7.00 10.71 -11.03
C LYS A 40 -5.50 10.90 -10.94
N TYR A 41 -4.79 9.91 -10.40
CA TYR A 41 -3.35 9.95 -10.25
C TYR A 41 -2.72 8.72 -10.88
N GLU A 42 -1.72 8.97 -11.69
CA GLU A 42 -0.82 7.96 -12.21
C GLU A 42 0.56 8.17 -11.57
N ARG A 43 1.22 7.10 -11.25
CA ARG A 43 2.56 7.12 -10.72
C ARG A 43 3.57 6.86 -11.82
N ILE A 44 4.65 7.63 -11.84
CA ILE A 44 5.75 7.48 -12.78
C ILE A 44 6.97 6.96 -12.03
N GLY A 45 7.55 5.88 -12.51
CA GLY A 45 8.85 5.36 -12.10
C GLY A 45 9.87 5.50 -13.23
N LEU A 46 11.12 5.75 -12.90
CA LEU A 46 12.25 5.81 -13.84
C LEU A 46 13.26 4.73 -13.49
N ASP A 47 13.57 3.88 -14.46
CA ASP A 47 14.52 2.75 -14.35
C ASP A 47 14.27 1.75 -13.21
N SER A 48 13.16 1.89 -12.53
CA SER A 48 12.75 1.00 -11.44
C SER A 48 11.24 0.87 -11.39
N TRP A 49 10.79 -0.18 -10.75
CA TRP A 49 9.41 -0.27 -10.33
C TRP A 49 9.07 0.88 -9.39
N VAL A 50 7.82 1.26 -9.40
CA VAL A 50 7.24 2.33 -8.56
C VAL A 50 7.42 2.14 -7.04
N TYR A 51 8.03 1.06 -6.61
CA TYR A 51 8.25 0.67 -5.21
C TYR A 51 9.62 1.07 -4.66
N GLY A 52 10.17 2.17 -5.05
CA GLY A 52 11.47 2.63 -4.57
C GLY A 52 11.42 4.07 -4.08
N LYS A 53 12.55 4.54 -3.58
CA LYS A 53 12.72 5.97 -3.34
C LYS A 53 12.58 6.73 -4.66
N ALA A 54 11.82 7.79 -4.63
CA ALA A 54 11.69 8.70 -5.75
C ALA A 54 12.90 9.65 -5.86
N THR A 55 14.11 9.10 -5.83
CA THR A 55 15.36 9.87 -5.83
C THR A 55 15.58 10.68 -7.10
N TRP A 56 14.91 10.30 -8.18
CA TRP A 56 14.92 10.97 -9.47
C TRP A 56 13.97 12.16 -9.56
N CYS A 57 13.03 12.28 -8.62
CA CYS A 57 12.01 13.33 -8.65
C CYS A 57 12.49 14.59 -7.93
N LYS A 58 12.22 15.74 -8.54
CA LYS A 58 12.42 17.03 -7.86
C LYS A 58 11.35 17.17 -6.76
N PRO A 59 11.71 17.63 -5.56
CA PRO A 59 10.77 17.91 -4.51
C PRO A 59 9.71 18.92 -4.97
N ARG A 60 8.43 18.54 -4.81
CA ARG A 60 7.29 19.41 -5.17
C ARG A 60 6.54 19.97 -3.97
N GLY A 61 6.99 19.59 -2.76
CA GLY A 61 6.27 19.94 -1.54
C GLY A 61 5.03 19.09 -1.30
N LEU A 62 4.17 19.55 -0.43
CA LEU A 62 2.96 18.84 0.00
C LEU A 62 1.66 19.39 -0.61
N GLU A 63 1.73 20.32 -1.55
CA GLU A 63 0.56 21.03 -2.10
C GLU A 63 -0.52 20.07 -2.60
N LYS A 64 -0.10 18.95 -3.23
CA LYS A 64 -1.03 17.92 -3.69
C LYS A 64 -1.68 17.17 -2.54
N VAL A 65 -0.92 16.85 -1.52
CA VAL A 65 -1.41 16.16 -0.32
C VAL A 65 -2.33 17.09 0.44
N ASP A 66 -1.96 18.35 0.63
CA ASP A 66 -2.78 19.37 1.27
C ASP A 66 -4.11 19.58 0.54
N ALA A 67 -4.08 19.64 -0.79
CA ALA A 67 -5.28 19.76 -1.61
C ALA A 67 -6.22 18.55 -1.46
N LEU A 68 -5.65 17.34 -1.35
CA LEU A 68 -6.41 16.11 -1.11
C LEU A 68 -7.03 16.10 0.29
N ILE A 69 -6.27 16.47 1.32
CA ILE A 69 -6.75 16.59 2.70
C ILE A 69 -7.91 17.59 2.76
N ALA A 70 -7.74 18.78 2.18
CA ALA A 70 -8.75 19.82 2.15
C ALA A 70 -10.01 19.36 1.40
N GLN A 71 -9.86 18.56 0.35
CA GLN A 71 -10.99 17.99 -0.38
C GLN A 71 -11.71 16.89 0.42
N CYS A 72 -10.96 16.03 1.11
CA CYS A 72 -11.52 15.00 1.96
C CYS A 72 -12.27 15.58 3.17
N ALA A 73 -11.79 16.66 3.74
CA ALA A 73 -12.46 17.36 4.84
C ALA A 73 -13.81 17.98 4.45
N LYS A 74 -13.99 18.32 3.17
CA LYS A 74 -15.26 18.87 2.63
C LYS A 74 -16.30 17.80 2.33
N THR A 75 -15.86 16.59 2.04
CA THR A 75 -16.76 15.45 1.85
C THR A 75 -16.89 14.78 3.22
N LYS A 76 -18.10 14.53 3.69
CA LYS A 76 -18.33 13.76 4.92
C LYS A 76 -17.85 12.30 4.78
N ASP A 77 -17.17 12.00 3.70
CA ASP A 77 -16.57 10.72 3.43
C ASP A 77 -15.30 10.56 4.25
N TYR A 78 -15.18 9.40 4.84
CA TYR A 78 -14.03 9.01 5.63
C TYR A 78 -12.72 9.19 4.85
N SER A 79 -11.83 10.03 5.36
CA SER A 79 -10.45 10.12 4.89
C SER A 79 -9.50 9.65 5.98
N PRO A 80 -8.69 8.63 5.72
CA PRO A 80 -7.67 8.19 6.66
C PRO A 80 -6.52 9.21 6.88
N ILE A 81 -6.43 10.27 6.07
CA ILE A 81 -5.27 11.19 6.07
C ILE A 81 -5.42 12.38 7.01
N THR A 82 -6.27 12.34 7.97
CA THR A 82 -6.46 13.50 8.84
C THR A 82 -5.24 13.90 9.66
N ASN A 83 -4.16 13.08 9.67
CA ASN A 83 -3.05 13.23 10.59
C ASN A 83 -1.65 13.07 9.98
N ILE A 84 -1.40 13.47 8.73
CA ILE A 84 -0.05 13.33 8.15
C ILE A 84 1.00 14.15 8.91
N TYR A 85 0.61 15.28 9.50
CA TYR A 85 1.51 16.15 10.27
C TYR A 85 1.68 15.73 11.74
N ASP A 86 0.79 14.88 12.25
CA ASP A 86 0.83 14.33 13.61
C ASP A 86 0.48 12.84 13.55
N HIS A 87 1.26 12.10 12.76
CA HIS A 87 1.00 10.67 12.56
C HIS A 87 1.16 9.91 13.87
N LYS A 88 0.18 9.08 14.18
CA LYS A 88 0.16 8.23 15.38
C LYS A 88 -0.03 6.78 15.01
N TRP A 89 0.95 5.98 15.36
CA TRP A 89 0.83 4.54 15.27
C TRP A 89 -0.12 3.99 16.32
N LYS A 90 -0.94 3.05 15.91
CA LYS A 90 -1.69 2.20 16.83
C LYS A 90 -0.75 1.14 17.37
N ASN A 91 -0.72 1.00 18.67
CA ASN A 91 0.01 -0.06 19.34
C ASN A 91 -0.98 -0.87 20.18
N ASP A 92 -1.93 -1.52 19.50
CA ASP A 92 -2.93 -2.37 20.13
C ASP A 92 -2.28 -3.70 20.50
N LYS A 93 -1.78 -3.79 21.73
CA LYS A 93 -1.08 -4.99 22.23
C LYS A 93 -1.95 -6.24 22.28
N ASP A 94 -3.26 -6.09 22.32
CA ASP A 94 -4.22 -7.20 22.26
C ASP A 94 -4.73 -7.48 20.85
N GLY A 95 -4.26 -6.70 19.87
CA GLY A 95 -4.65 -6.79 18.48
C GLY A 95 -4.14 -8.04 17.77
N PHE A 96 -4.78 -8.40 16.68
CA PHE A 96 -4.40 -9.53 15.82
C PHE A 96 -3.41 -9.10 14.73
N ILE A 97 -2.72 -10.10 14.17
CA ILE A 97 -1.90 -9.92 12.96
C ILE A 97 -2.80 -10.13 11.75
N LEU A 98 -2.82 -9.14 10.83
CA LEU A 98 -3.62 -9.17 9.61
C LEU A 98 -2.76 -9.58 8.42
N ILE A 99 -2.98 -10.78 7.86
CA ILE A 99 -2.35 -11.18 6.60
C ILE A 99 -3.25 -10.74 5.44
N MET A 100 -2.69 -9.97 4.51
CA MET A 100 -3.39 -9.42 3.36
C MET A 100 -3.07 -10.23 2.11
N GLY A 101 -4.05 -10.95 1.58
CA GLY A 101 -3.92 -11.65 0.29
C GLY A 101 -3.91 -10.70 -0.89
N GLY A 102 -3.11 -11.02 -1.89
CA GLY A 102 -3.14 -10.37 -3.20
C GLY A 102 -4.15 -11.01 -4.16
N LEU A 103 -4.15 -10.54 -5.39
CA LEU A 103 -4.94 -11.12 -6.48
C LEU A 103 -4.15 -12.24 -7.15
N GLU A 104 -4.79 -13.37 -7.38
CA GLU A 104 -4.17 -14.50 -8.05
C GLU A 104 -3.73 -14.14 -9.47
N GLY A 105 -2.51 -14.55 -9.83
CA GLY A 105 -1.95 -14.31 -11.16
C GLY A 105 -1.47 -12.87 -11.39
N ASP A 106 -1.48 -12.02 -10.38
CA ASP A 106 -0.88 -10.69 -10.48
C ASP A 106 0.65 -10.83 -10.53
N PRO A 107 1.30 -10.42 -11.65
CA PRO A 107 2.74 -10.61 -11.85
C PRO A 107 3.60 -9.74 -10.93
N SER A 108 3.01 -8.83 -10.19
CA SER A 108 3.74 -7.98 -9.24
C SER A 108 4.07 -8.71 -7.93
N HIS A 109 3.44 -9.85 -7.65
CA HIS A 109 3.69 -10.62 -6.44
C HIS A 109 5.03 -11.37 -6.45
N SER A 110 5.63 -11.48 -5.28
CA SER A 110 6.89 -12.22 -5.07
C SER A 110 6.69 -13.72 -4.82
N TYR A 111 5.45 -14.16 -4.58
CA TYR A 111 5.08 -15.54 -4.28
C TYR A 111 4.46 -16.23 -5.50
N LEU A 112 4.53 -17.57 -5.52
CA LEU A 112 3.95 -18.38 -6.60
C LEU A 112 2.43 -18.50 -6.49
N SER A 113 1.92 -18.64 -5.26
CA SER A 113 0.50 -18.71 -4.98
C SER A 113 0.13 -17.98 -3.68
N VAL A 114 -1.12 -17.57 -3.55
CA VAL A 114 -1.62 -16.97 -2.31
C VAL A 114 -1.56 -17.96 -1.14
N GLU A 115 -1.73 -19.26 -1.41
CA GLU A 115 -1.54 -20.33 -0.44
C GLU A 115 -0.12 -20.35 0.11
N ASP A 116 0.89 -20.30 -0.75
CA ASP A 116 2.30 -20.28 -0.34
C ASP A 116 2.60 -19.07 0.53
N PHE A 117 2.12 -17.89 0.13
CA PHE A 117 2.27 -16.67 0.91
C PHE A 117 1.67 -16.79 2.32
N ILE A 118 0.48 -17.39 2.42
CA ILE A 118 -0.19 -17.62 3.71
C ILE A 118 0.62 -18.60 4.57
N ILE A 119 1.05 -19.73 3.99
CA ILE A 119 1.78 -20.78 4.70
C ILE A 119 3.12 -20.25 5.20
N GLU A 120 3.88 -19.58 4.33
CA GLU A 120 5.19 -19.02 4.70
C GLU A 120 5.06 -17.95 5.78
N SER A 121 4.11 -17.02 5.59
CA SER A 121 3.86 -15.97 6.59
C SER A 121 3.44 -16.56 7.91
N TYR A 122 2.49 -17.49 7.91
CA TYR A 122 2.01 -18.18 9.10
C TYR A 122 3.15 -18.89 9.83
N THR A 123 3.96 -19.66 9.10
CA THR A 123 5.06 -20.43 9.70
C THR A 123 6.05 -19.50 10.41
N LYS A 124 6.53 -18.47 9.73
CA LYS A 124 7.46 -17.49 10.30
C LYS A 124 6.88 -16.74 11.49
N ILE A 125 5.60 -16.37 11.42
CA ILE A 125 4.93 -15.69 12.52
C ILE A 125 4.81 -16.62 13.75
N ARG A 126 4.46 -17.88 13.55
CA ARG A 126 4.25 -18.83 14.64
C ARG A 126 5.52 -19.23 15.39
N GLU A 127 6.69 -19.04 14.78
CA GLU A 127 7.98 -19.21 15.45
C GLU A 127 8.16 -18.21 16.61
N VAL A 128 7.58 -17.00 16.52
CA VAL A 128 7.85 -15.89 17.44
C VAL A 128 6.59 -15.28 18.07
N SER A 129 5.40 -15.54 17.54
CA SER A 129 4.16 -14.93 18.01
C SER A 129 3.02 -15.95 18.21
N LYS A 130 2.28 -15.75 19.30
CA LYS A 130 1.04 -16.48 19.60
C LYS A 130 -0.22 -15.65 19.30
N ARG A 131 -0.07 -14.44 18.76
CA ARG A 131 -1.20 -13.57 18.43
C ARG A 131 -2.16 -14.26 17.49
N LYS A 132 -3.43 -13.93 17.61
CA LYS A 132 -4.43 -14.31 16.62
C LYS A 132 -4.00 -13.83 15.25
N ILE A 133 -4.13 -14.69 14.25
CA ILE A 133 -3.92 -14.34 12.85
C ILE A 133 -5.27 -14.29 12.16
N VAL A 134 -5.48 -13.23 11.39
CA VAL A 134 -6.68 -13.02 10.58
C VAL A 134 -6.24 -12.82 9.13
N PHE A 135 -6.88 -13.50 8.22
CA PHE A 135 -6.63 -13.35 6.79
C PHE A 135 -7.70 -12.50 6.13
N ARG A 136 -7.27 -11.53 5.33
CA ARG A 136 -8.14 -10.74 4.47
C ARG A 136 -7.84 -11.05 3.01
N PRO A 137 -8.75 -11.75 2.31
CA PRO A 137 -8.59 -12.01 0.90
C PRO A 137 -8.67 -10.70 0.09
N HIS A 138 -8.06 -10.69 -1.08
CA HIS A 138 -8.27 -9.60 -2.02
C HIS A 138 -9.76 -9.51 -2.39
N PRO A 139 -10.35 -8.32 -2.54
CA PRO A 139 -11.79 -8.17 -2.84
C PRO A 139 -12.26 -8.90 -4.10
N PHE A 140 -11.37 -9.11 -5.06
CA PHE A 140 -11.64 -9.84 -6.31
C PHE A 140 -11.13 -11.28 -6.30
N SER A 141 -10.59 -11.76 -5.18
CA SER A 141 -10.15 -13.16 -5.09
C SER A 141 -11.33 -14.10 -5.18
N THR A 142 -11.17 -15.13 -6.00
CA THR A 142 -12.13 -16.24 -6.17
C THR A 142 -11.65 -17.51 -5.48
N LEU A 143 -10.50 -17.50 -4.85
CA LEU A 143 -9.91 -18.67 -4.20
C LEU A 143 -10.75 -19.16 -3.03
N LYS A 144 -10.87 -20.50 -2.94
CA LYS A 144 -11.52 -21.19 -1.83
C LYS A 144 -10.46 -21.71 -0.86
N LEU A 145 -10.01 -20.83 0.03
CA LEU A 145 -8.96 -21.12 1.01
C LEU A 145 -9.50 -21.67 2.33
N THR A 146 -10.78 -22.00 2.41
CA THR A 146 -11.46 -22.35 3.69
C THR A 146 -10.75 -23.48 4.41
N ASP A 147 -10.40 -24.55 3.73
CA ASP A 147 -9.80 -25.74 4.35
C ASP A 147 -8.38 -25.45 4.86
N LEU A 148 -7.57 -24.73 4.07
CA LEU A 148 -6.24 -24.29 4.48
C LEU A 148 -6.32 -23.40 5.72
N LEU A 149 -7.17 -22.39 5.71
CA LEU A 149 -7.28 -21.43 6.80
C LEU A 149 -7.80 -22.08 8.08
N LEU A 150 -8.76 -23.00 7.97
CA LEU A 150 -9.24 -23.79 9.10
C LEU A 150 -8.13 -24.68 9.68
N LYS A 151 -7.37 -25.36 8.83
CA LYS A 151 -6.23 -26.20 9.25
C LYS A 151 -5.17 -25.40 10.01
N LEU A 152 -4.92 -24.16 9.60
CA LEU A 152 -3.95 -23.27 10.23
C LEU A 152 -4.54 -22.50 11.45
N GLY A 153 -5.83 -22.60 11.71
CA GLY A 153 -6.49 -21.82 12.75
C GLY A 153 -6.53 -20.32 12.45
N ILE A 154 -6.57 -19.96 11.17
CA ILE A 154 -6.63 -18.58 10.72
C ILE A 154 -8.08 -18.20 10.47
N GLU A 155 -8.53 -17.11 11.08
CA GLU A 155 -9.85 -16.56 10.80
C GLU A 155 -9.85 -15.73 9.52
N VAL A 156 -10.97 -15.77 8.80
CA VAL A 156 -11.17 -14.92 7.62
C VAL A 156 -11.86 -13.64 8.04
N PHE A 157 -11.28 -12.51 7.69
CA PHE A 157 -11.92 -11.20 7.87
C PHE A 157 -13.08 -11.08 6.89
N ARG A 158 -14.28 -11.36 7.38
CA ARG A 158 -15.53 -11.28 6.61
C ARG A 158 -16.26 -10.00 6.92
N GLY A 159 -16.82 -9.38 5.91
CA GLY A 159 -17.92 -8.42 6.08
C GLY A 159 -17.64 -6.97 5.80
N SER A 160 -16.40 -6.50 5.65
CA SER A 160 -16.19 -5.14 5.16
C SER A 160 -15.17 -5.05 4.05
N PRO A 161 -15.48 -4.35 2.97
CA PRO A 161 -14.50 -4.02 1.96
C PRO A 161 -13.44 -3.02 2.45
N THR A 162 -13.62 -2.38 3.62
CA THR A 162 -12.72 -1.33 4.10
C THR A 162 -11.77 -1.81 5.19
N LEU A 163 -10.50 -1.42 5.08
CA LEU A 163 -9.50 -1.65 6.11
C LEU A 163 -9.81 -0.87 7.41
N VAL A 164 -10.57 0.20 7.30
CA VAL A 164 -11.01 1.02 8.43
C VAL A 164 -11.70 0.20 9.51
N GLN A 165 -12.50 -0.79 9.13
CA GLN A 165 -13.21 -1.63 10.09
C GLN A 165 -12.31 -2.69 10.72
N ALA A 166 -11.24 -3.10 10.04
CA ALA A 166 -10.23 -3.99 10.61
C ALA A 166 -9.25 -3.26 11.54
N ALA A 167 -8.95 -2.01 11.21
CA ALA A 167 -7.93 -1.21 11.88
C ALA A 167 -8.03 -1.14 13.42
N PRO A 168 -9.23 -1.02 14.04
CA PRO A 168 -9.32 -0.88 15.50
C PRO A 168 -8.74 -2.04 16.30
N LYS A 169 -8.64 -3.23 15.69
CA LYS A 169 -8.18 -4.46 16.35
C LYS A 169 -6.92 -5.04 15.69
N THR A 170 -6.28 -4.31 14.79
CA THR A 170 -5.09 -4.79 14.10
C THR A 170 -3.83 -4.29 14.81
N TYR A 171 -2.99 -5.22 15.25
CA TYR A 171 -1.67 -4.93 15.80
C TYR A 171 -0.68 -4.54 14.72
N CYS A 172 -0.55 -5.38 13.70
CA CYS A 172 0.24 -5.12 12.50
C CYS A 172 -0.34 -5.87 11.30
N ALA A 173 0.10 -5.51 10.09
CA ALA A 173 -0.29 -6.20 8.88
C ALA A 173 0.91 -6.82 8.17
N VAL A 174 0.70 -7.98 7.55
CA VAL A 174 1.67 -8.65 6.67
C VAL A 174 1.16 -8.59 5.25
N ILE A 175 1.97 -8.03 4.37
CA ILE A 175 1.61 -7.71 2.99
C ILE A 175 2.77 -8.08 2.09
N ASP A 176 2.52 -8.52 0.89
CA ASP A 176 3.58 -8.62 -0.10
C ASP A 176 3.91 -7.22 -0.66
N ASN A 177 3.22 -6.77 -1.70
CA ASN A 177 3.45 -5.48 -2.36
C ASN A 177 2.18 -4.65 -2.59
N SER A 178 1.09 -5.00 -1.92
CA SER A 178 -0.19 -4.34 -2.15
C SER A 178 -0.15 -2.85 -1.81
N THR A 179 -0.78 -2.03 -2.65
CA THR A 179 -1.01 -0.60 -2.38
C THR A 179 -1.89 -0.34 -1.16
N SER A 180 -2.53 -1.37 -0.60
CA SER A 180 -3.25 -1.28 0.69
C SER A 180 -2.34 -0.89 1.85
N VAL A 181 -1.01 -1.06 1.72
CA VAL A 181 -0.02 -0.59 2.69
C VAL A 181 -0.18 0.90 2.99
N PHE A 182 -0.51 1.68 1.97
CA PHE A 182 -0.74 3.11 2.10
C PHE A 182 -1.91 3.43 3.04
N GLU A 183 -3.00 2.71 2.85
CA GLU A 183 -4.20 2.85 3.68
C GLU A 183 -3.94 2.39 5.13
N LEU A 184 -3.20 1.29 5.32
CA LEU A 184 -2.85 0.79 6.65
C LEU A 184 -1.94 1.74 7.43
N ILE A 185 -0.91 2.28 6.78
CA ILE A 185 -0.04 3.28 7.41
C ILE A 185 -0.86 4.51 7.82
N ASN A 186 -1.75 4.99 6.95
CA ASN A 186 -2.66 6.10 7.30
C ASN A 186 -3.54 5.81 8.52
N LEU A 187 -3.91 4.55 8.70
CA LEU A 187 -4.67 4.09 9.85
C LEU A 187 -3.80 3.84 11.09
N GLY A 188 -2.50 4.12 11.00
CA GLY A 188 -1.54 3.93 12.09
C GLY A 188 -1.17 2.48 12.33
N ILE A 189 -1.29 1.60 11.32
CA ILE A 189 -0.96 0.17 11.45
C ILE A 189 0.39 -0.10 10.83
N PRO A 190 1.39 -0.59 11.59
CA PRO A 190 2.69 -0.96 11.04
C PRO A 190 2.56 -2.15 10.09
N CYS A 191 3.32 -2.09 8.98
CA CYS A 191 3.22 -3.09 7.91
C CYS A 191 4.54 -3.83 7.74
N PHE A 192 4.47 -5.17 7.75
CA PHE A 192 5.54 -6.06 7.35
C PHE A 192 5.38 -6.40 5.88
N CYS A 193 6.36 -6.00 5.06
CA CYS A 193 6.33 -6.21 3.61
C CYS A 193 7.33 -7.30 3.23
N THR A 194 6.85 -8.37 2.59
CA THR A 194 7.68 -9.51 2.21
C THR A 194 8.47 -9.26 0.93
N SER A 195 8.08 -8.25 0.16
CA SER A 195 8.79 -7.83 -1.05
C SER A 195 8.91 -6.31 -1.15
N SER A 196 9.33 -5.80 -2.29
CA SER A 196 9.37 -4.35 -2.57
C SER A 196 7.98 -3.74 -2.41
N SER A 197 7.88 -2.61 -1.74
CA SER A 197 6.60 -2.00 -1.38
C SER A 197 6.68 -0.48 -1.41
N PHE A 198 5.52 0.16 -1.62
CA PHE A 198 5.33 1.61 -1.44
C PHE A 198 5.65 2.10 -0.03
N ALA A 199 5.61 1.22 0.95
CA ALA A 199 5.94 1.57 2.34
C ALA A 199 7.42 1.80 2.60
N TYR A 200 8.28 1.66 1.60
CA TYR A 200 9.68 2.03 1.81
C TYR A 200 9.80 3.55 2.07
N PRO A 201 10.49 4.02 3.10
CA PRO A 201 11.28 3.26 4.08
C PRO A 201 10.51 2.82 5.35
N LEU A 202 9.20 3.03 5.45
CA LEU A 202 8.38 2.83 6.66
C LEU A 202 7.99 1.36 6.91
N ARG A 203 8.54 0.43 6.13
CA ARG A 203 8.21 -0.99 6.21
C ARG A 203 9.07 -1.74 7.20
N ASN A 204 8.47 -2.74 7.81
CA ASN A 204 9.18 -3.84 8.44
C ASN A 204 9.36 -4.97 7.41
N THR A 205 10.50 -5.64 7.37
CA THR A 205 10.79 -6.69 6.38
C THR A 205 11.05 -8.05 7.01
N ASN A 206 11.39 -8.09 8.29
CA ASN A 206 11.72 -9.31 9.00
C ASN A 206 10.56 -9.75 9.90
N LEU A 207 9.84 -10.80 9.52
CA LEU A 207 8.72 -11.34 10.28
C LEU A 207 9.11 -11.90 11.64
N SER A 208 10.40 -12.21 11.89
CA SER A 208 10.85 -12.63 13.22
C SER A 208 10.78 -11.50 14.26
N LEU A 209 10.63 -10.26 13.83
CA LEU A 209 10.47 -9.07 14.66
C LEU A 209 9.00 -8.62 14.74
N ILE A 210 8.05 -9.48 14.44
CA ILE A 210 6.64 -9.11 14.33
C ILE A 210 6.03 -8.62 15.65
N GLU A 211 6.59 -9.02 16.78
CA GLU A 211 6.19 -8.55 18.11
C GLU A 211 6.84 -7.20 18.50
N GLU A 212 7.82 -6.75 17.71
CA GLU A 212 8.54 -5.49 17.90
C GLU A 212 8.55 -4.68 16.58
N PRO A 213 7.38 -4.26 16.06
CA PRO A 213 7.33 -3.51 14.82
C PRO A 213 8.10 -2.20 14.92
N TYR A 214 8.77 -1.84 13.85
CA TYR A 214 9.33 -0.51 13.72
C TYR A 214 8.19 0.51 13.55
N TYR A 215 8.24 1.53 14.36
CA TYR A 215 7.34 2.67 14.32
C TYR A 215 8.12 3.90 13.86
N ALA A 216 7.98 4.27 12.59
CA ALA A 216 8.61 5.45 12.05
C ALA A 216 8.17 6.73 12.79
N SER A 217 9.06 7.68 12.92
CA SER A 217 8.72 8.98 13.51
C SER A 217 7.72 9.75 12.62
N PRO A 218 6.98 10.72 13.18
CA PRO A 218 6.10 11.56 12.37
C PRO A 218 6.81 12.25 11.21
N ASP A 219 8.08 12.66 11.41
CA ASP A 219 8.88 13.29 10.34
C ASP A 219 9.20 12.32 9.22
N GLU A 220 9.54 11.05 9.52
CA GLU A 220 9.77 10.03 8.50
C GLU A 220 8.50 9.73 7.71
N VAL A 221 7.34 9.67 8.38
CA VAL A 221 6.06 9.50 7.71
C VAL A 221 5.75 10.70 6.82
N LEU A 222 6.01 11.92 7.27
CA LEU A 222 5.82 13.14 6.48
C LEU A 222 6.73 13.15 5.24
N GLU A 223 8.00 12.79 5.37
CA GLU A 223 8.91 12.67 4.22
C GLU A 223 8.44 11.59 3.23
N TRP A 224 7.93 10.48 3.72
CA TRP A 224 7.33 9.44 2.88
C TRP A 224 6.14 9.99 2.07
N TYR A 225 5.26 10.78 2.67
CA TYR A 225 4.16 11.43 1.94
C TYR A 225 4.66 12.40 0.88
N LYS A 226 5.71 13.16 1.17
CA LYS A 226 6.35 14.05 0.19
C LYS A 226 6.88 13.25 -0.99
N GLU A 227 7.66 12.18 -0.73
CA GLU A 227 8.18 11.30 -1.77
C GLU A 227 7.05 10.73 -2.66
N MET A 228 5.94 10.29 -2.06
CA MET A 228 4.78 9.81 -2.81
C MET A 228 4.18 10.92 -3.69
N SER A 229 4.05 12.13 -3.18
CA SER A 229 3.48 13.25 -3.92
C SER A 229 4.33 13.67 -5.13
N TYR A 230 5.65 13.47 -5.05
CA TYR A 230 6.57 13.85 -6.13
C TYR A 230 6.44 12.97 -7.37
N THR A 231 6.09 11.72 -7.20
CA THR A 231 6.04 10.72 -8.27
C THR A 231 4.66 10.53 -8.87
N GLU A 232 3.63 11.14 -8.30
CA GLU A 232 2.25 10.95 -8.73
C GLU A 232 1.68 12.21 -9.40
N PHE A 233 1.01 12.01 -10.52
CA PHE A 233 0.51 13.05 -11.39
C PHE A 233 -0.96 12.80 -11.69
N THR A 234 -1.75 13.86 -11.72
CA THR A 234 -3.11 13.78 -12.21
C THR A 234 -3.12 13.57 -13.72
N THR A 235 -4.19 13.01 -14.26
CA THR A 235 -4.38 12.92 -15.72
C THR A 235 -4.32 14.28 -16.42
N THR A 236 -4.76 15.34 -15.74
CA THR A 236 -4.65 16.71 -16.25
C THR A 236 -3.20 17.18 -16.30
N GLU A 237 -2.40 16.93 -15.28
CA GLU A 237 -0.96 17.23 -15.30
C GLU A 237 -0.24 16.45 -16.39
N MET A 238 -0.57 15.15 -16.55
CA MET A 238 0.02 14.30 -17.58
C MET A 238 -0.33 14.75 -19.01
N SER A 239 -1.51 15.34 -19.22
CA SER A 239 -1.93 15.85 -20.50
C SER A 239 -1.32 17.21 -20.87
N ASN A 240 -0.71 17.89 -19.91
CA ASN A 240 -0.06 19.18 -20.14
C ASN A 240 1.31 19.01 -20.82
N LYS A 241 1.64 19.92 -21.74
CA LYS A 241 2.94 19.93 -22.44
C LYS A 241 4.14 19.89 -21.46
N GLY A 242 4.01 20.54 -20.30
CA GLY A 242 5.03 20.58 -19.27
C GLY A 242 5.41 19.20 -18.68
N MET A 243 4.53 18.20 -18.74
CA MET A 243 4.88 16.85 -18.34
C MET A 243 5.87 16.20 -19.31
N GLY A 244 5.67 16.39 -20.62
CA GLY A 244 6.60 15.87 -21.64
C GLY A 244 7.99 16.50 -21.51
N GLU A 245 8.06 17.79 -21.19
CA GLU A 245 9.31 18.50 -20.91
C GLU A 245 9.95 17.98 -19.62
N TYR A 246 9.17 17.82 -18.56
CA TYR A 246 9.64 17.27 -17.28
C TYR A 246 10.21 15.85 -17.42
N ILE A 247 9.51 14.97 -18.13
CA ILE A 247 10.01 13.61 -18.38
C ILE A 247 11.29 13.65 -19.22
N ARG A 248 11.36 14.54 -20.21
CA ARG A 248 12.54 14.70 -21.05
C ARG A 248 13.76 15.15 -20.23
N GLU A 249 13.60 16.15 -19.37
CA GLU A 249 14.65 16.60 -18.44
C GLU A 249 15.14 15.50 -17.49
N LEU A 250 14.32 14.49 -17.22
CA LEU A 250 14.70 13.35 -16.37
C LEU A 250 15.46 12.27 -17.15
N ILE A 251 15.27 12.20 -18.47
CA ILE A 251 15.85 11.17 -19.35
C ILE A 251 17.17 11.63 -19.93
N ASP A 252 17.31 12.92 -20.23
CA ASP A 252 18.54 13.54 -20.73
C ASP A 252 19.59 13.68 -19.60
#